data_a7316b1c27a3911f359b1b20ff34ab66
#
_entry.id   a7316b1c27a3911f359b1b20ff34ab66
#
_cell.length_a   1.000
_cell.length_b   1.000
_cell.length_c   1.000
_cell.angle_alpha   90.00
_cell.angle_beta   90.00
_cell.angle_gamma   90.00
#
_symmetry.space_group_name_H-M   'P 1'
#
loop_
_entity.id
_entity.type
_entity.pdbx_description
1 polymer ?
#
loop_
_entity_poly.entity_id
_entity_poly.type
_entity_poly.pdbx_seq_one_letter_code
_entity_poly.pdbx_strand_id
1 'polypeptide(L)'
;MRIDGPAVYGYGDANADFHVFGDSPVRHGGTDTGVPFTDGEAGRRLQSLLHELGFAAAAYADEPTLSNLYLSYIHPGVTTREPTPASYADQERFLDAELRAINAHILLPVGDRAFAYALEHHTSVRDKTDPRTSEMHATPVRGRGFLVIPVKEPAEWTSEDREALFVTLRELLNGDYRQTKGVATTVG
;
A
#
# COMPACT_ATOMS: atom_id res chain seq x y z
N MET A 1 -12.66 -16.82 0.91
CA MET A 1 -11.40 -17.24 0.23
C MET A 1 -10.32 -17.35 1.28
N ARG A 2 -9.58 -18.44 1.34
CA ARG A 2 -8.57 -18.70 2.38
C ARG A 2 -7.32 -19.30 1.75
N ILE A 3 -6.16 -18.89 2.26
CA ILE A 3 -4.87 -19.44 1.87
C ILE A 3 -4.60 -20.70 2.66
N ASP A 4 -4.05 -21.73 2.02
CA ASP A 4 -3.60 -22.93 2.71
C ASP A 4 -2.30 -22.62 3.47
N GLY A 5 -2.34 -22.75 4.80
CA GLY A 5 -1.22 -22.44 5.69
C GLY A 5 -1.31 -21.08 6.37
N PRO A 6 -0.24 -20.67 7.10
CA PRO A 6 -0.19 -19.38 7.76
C PRO A 6 -0.22 -18.23 6.76
N ALA A 7 -0.97 -17.18 7.07
CA ALA A 7 -1.08 -16.00 6.22
C ALA A 7 -1.26 -14.73 7.05
N VAL A 8 -0.78 -13.61 6.53
CA VAL A 8 -0.99 -12.27 7.06
C VAL A 8 -2.04 -11.59 6.18
N TYR A 9 -3.27 -11.61 6.63
CA TYR A 9 -4.40 -11.02 5.90
C TYR A 9 -4.45 -9.51 6.04
N GLY A 10 -5.24 -8.87 5.17
CA GLY A 10 -5.48 -7.45 5.24
C GLY A 10 -6.05 -7.00 6.60
N TYR A 11 -5.70 -5.78 7.00
CA TYR A 11 -5.98 -5.24 8.32
C TYR A 11 -6.27 -3.74 8.26
N GLY A 12 -7.22 -3.26 9.01
CA GLY A 12 -7.50 -1.84 9.17
C GLY A 12 -8.97 -1.48 8.97
N ASP A 13 -9.21 -0.25 8.53
CA ASP A 13 -10.55 0.30 8.33
C ASP A 13 -11.14 -0.19 7.00
N ALA A 14 -12.24 -0.94 7.07
CA ALA A 14 -12.92 -1.46 5.88
C ALA A 14 -13.56 -0.37 5.01
N ASN A 15 -13.69 0.85 5.52
CA ASN A 15 -14.21 2.02 4.78
C ASN A 15 -13.10 3.02 4.44
N ALA A 16 -11.86 2.58 4.42
CA ALA A 16 -10.71 3.43 4.21
C ALA A 16 -10.70 4.09 2.83
N ASP A 17 -10.32 5.35 2.77
CA ASP A 17 -9.99 6.06 1.54
C ASP A 17 -8.54 5.81 1.08
N PHE A 18 -7.68 5.31 1.98
CA PHE A 18 -6.27 5.02 1.74
C PHE A 18 -5.98 3.53 1.93
N HIS A 19 -5.32 2.92 0.96
CA HIS A 19 -4.95 1.52 0.99
C HIS A 19 -3.45 1.37 0.71
N VAL A 20 -2.71 0.98 1.74
CA VAL A 20 -1.29 0.64 1.63
C VAL A 20 -1.17 -0.84 1.37
N PHE A 21 -0.48 -1.23 0.33
CA PHE A 21 -0.18 -2.63 0.10
C PHE A 21 1.28 -2.85 -0.29
N GLY A 22 1.84 -3.90 0.25
CA GLY A 22 3.24 -4.27 0.06
C GLY A 22 3.40 -5.61 -0.63
N ASP A 23 4.60 -6.13 -0.56
CA ASP A 23 5.01 -7.36 -1.22
C ASP A 23 4.49 -8.59 -0.46
N SER A 24 5.06 -8.87 0.71
CA SER A 24 4.83 -10.11 1.47
C SER A 24 5.28 -9.98 2.93
N PRO A 25 4.82 -10.88 3.83
CA PRO A 25 5.28 -10.88 5.22
C PRO A 25 6.78 -11.10 5.37
N VAL A 26 7.40 -11.88 4.50
CA VAL A 26 8.85 -12.11 4.55
C VAL A 26 9.66 -10.83 4.30
N ARG A 27 9.09 -9.88 3.55
CA ARG A 27 9.70 -8.57 3.26
C ARG A 27 9.31 -7.49 4.24
N HIS A 28 8.04 -7.42 4.58
CA HIS A 28 7.46 -6.26 5.26
C HIS A 28 6.94 -6.58 6.68
N GLY A 29 7.09 -7.83 7.13
CA GLY A 29 6.74 -8.23 8.49
C GLY A 29 5.31 -8.72 8.67
N GLY A 30 4.94 -8.94 9.92
CA GLY A 30 3.63 -9.44 10.30
C GLY A 30 3.56 -10.94 10.54
N THR A 31 4.67 -11.64 10.39
CA THR A 31 4.71 -13.11 10.58
C THR A 31 4.32 -13.53 11.99
N ASP A 32 4.77 -12.78 13.00
CA ASP A 32 4.51 -13.09 14.41
C ASP A 32 3.20 -12.47 14.92
N THR A 33 2.83 -11.32 14.41
CA THR A 33 1.64 -10.59 14.85
C THR A 33 0.38 -10.91 14.06
N GLY A 34 0.52 -11.38 12.83
CA GLY A 34 -0.59 -11.54 11.89
C GLY A 34 -1.09 -10.24 11.25
N VAL A 35 -0.39 -9.12 11.47
CA VAL A 35 -0.76 -7.78 10.98
C VAL A 35 0.29 -7.28 10.00
N PRO A 36 -0.10 -6.80 8.80
CA PRO A 36 0.84 -6.26 7.83
C PRO A 36 1.65 -5.09 8.38
N PHE A 37 2.91 -4.97 7.97
CA PHE A 37 3.82 -3.89 8.36
C PHE A 37 4.03 -3.79 9.88
N THR A 38 4.29 -4.92 10.50
CA THR A 38 4.70 -5.04 11.90
C THR A 38 5.95 -5.92 12.02
N ASP A 39 6.48 -6.14 13.21
CA ASP A 39 7.65 -6.98 13.53
C ASP A 39 8.99 -6.54 12.93
N GLY A 40 9.09 -5.42 12.25
CA GLY A 40 10.31 -5.07 11.56
C GLY A 40 10.52 -3.58 11.38
N GLU A 41 11.67 -3.22 10.85
CA GLU A 41 12.09 -1.84 10.63
C GLU A 41 11.16 -1.11 9.64
N ALA A 42 10.78 -1.79 8.55
CA ALA A 42 9.85 -1.23 7.56
C ALA A 42 8.52 -0.82 8.21
N GLY A 43 7.96 -1.70 9.04
CA GLY A 43 6.70 -1.43 9.74
C GLY A 43 6.82 -0.30 10.74
N ARG A 44 7.91 -0.24 11.52
CA ARG A 44 8.13 0.85 12.49
C ARG A 44 8.22 2.20 11.81
N ARG A 45 8.95 2.31 10.73
CA ARG A 45 9.10 3.56 9.98
C ARG A 45 7.80 3.99 9.31
N LEU A 46 7.11 3.05 8.68
CA LEU A 46 5.83 3.33 8.04
C LEU A 46 4.77 3.76 9.07
N GLN A 47 4.60 3.01 10.15
CA GLN A 47 3.62 3.33 11.19
C GLN A 47 3.90 4.67 11.87
N SER A 48 5.17 5.01 12.12
CA SER A 48 5.55 6.32 12.66
C SER A 48 5.09 7.48 11.77
N LEU A 49 5.28 7.37 10.46
CA LEU A 49 4.80 8.37 9.51
C LEU A 49 3.27 8.43 9.48
N LEU A 50 2.61 7.29 9.46
CA LEU A 50 1.15 7.19 9.47
C LEU A 50 0.53 7.77 10.75
N HIS A 51 1.21 7.62 11.88
CA HIS A 51 0.80 8.23 13.14
C HIS A 51 0.85 9.77 13.09
N GLU A 52 1.93 10.33 12.58
CA GLU A 52 2.06 11.79 12.42
C GLU A 52 1.02 12.39 11.46
N LEU A 53 0.54 11.59 10.50
CA LEU A 53 -0.53 11.97 9.58
C LEU A 53 -1.95 11.74 10.13
N GLY A 54 -2.07 11.12 11.31
CA GLY A 54 -3.36 10.87 11.96
C GLY A 54 -4.06 9.57 11.54
N PHE A 55 -3.40 8.69 10.77
CA PHE A 55 -3.96 7.39 10.40
C PHE A 55 -3.82 6.32 11.47
N ALA A 56 -2.84 6.44 12.35
CA ALA A 56 -2.59 5.48 13.43
C ALA A 56 -2.61 6.17 14.79
N ALA A 57 -3.17 5.51 15.80
CA ALA A 57 -3.30 6.07 17.16
C ALA A 57 -1.95 6.18 17.88
N ALA A 58 -0.97 5.37 17.52
CA ALA A 58 0.38 5.37 18.10
C ALA A 58 1.46 5.29 17.03
N ALA A 59 2.67 5.70 17.36
CA ALA A 59 3.81 5.67 16.44
C ALA A 59 4.19 4.24 16.01
N TYR A 60 3.92 3.26 16.86
CA TYR A 60 4.01 1.83 16.57
C TYR A 60 3.12 1.02 17.51
N ALA A 61 2.51 -0.04 16.96
CA ALA A 61 1.86 -1.11 17.70
C ALA A 61 1.87 -2.38 16.85
N ASP A 62 1.86 -3.55 17.49
CA ASP A 62 1.73 -4.86 16.81
C ASP A 62 0.31 -5.04 16.25
N GLU A 63 -0.67 -4.43 16.89
CA GLU A 63 -2.05 -4.34 16.42
C GLU A 63 -2.46 -2.85 16.39
N PRO A 64 -2.04 -2.10 15.36
CA PRO A 64 -2.28 -0.66 15.32
C PRO A 64 -3.78 -0.35 15.19
N THR A 65 -4.24 0.65 15.96
CA THR A 65 -5.56 1.23 15.75
C THR A 65 -5.49 2.20 14.58
N LEU A 66 -6.11 1.80 13.46
CA LEU A 66 -6.08 2.56 12.20
C LEU A 66 -7.41 3.25 11.93
N SER A 67 -7.34 4.43 11.35
CA SER A 67 -8.48 5.22 10.90
C SER A 67 -8.26 5.65 9.46
N ASN A 68 -9.24 5.42 8.59
CA ASN A 68 -9.21 5.76 7.18
C ASN A 68 -8.04 5.12 6.39
N LEU A 69 -7.52 4.01 6.88
CA LEU A 69 -6.39 3.30 6.32
C LEU A 69 -6.59 1.79 6.37
N TYR A 70 -6.24 1.10 5.29
CA TYR A 70 -6.19 -0.35 5.19
C TYR A 70 -4.81 -0.82 4.73
N LEU A 71 -4.34 -1.93 5.27
CA LEU A 71 -3.03 -2.53 4.99
C LEU A 71 -3.19 -3.92 4.42
N SER A 72 -2.43 -4.29 3.38
CA SER A 72 -2.42 -5.67 2.85
C SER A 72 -1.13 -6.02 2.10
N TYR A 73 -1.05 -7.24 1.59
CA TYR A 73 0.06 -7.76 0.81
C TYR A 73 -0.40 -8.39 -0.50
N ILE A 74 0.46 -8.33 -1.54
CA ILE A 74 0.26 -9.09 -2.78
C ILE A 74 0.31 -10.58 -2.50
N HIS A 75 1.29 -10.99 -1.69
CA HIS A 75 1.49 -12.36 -1.27
C HIS A 75 1.30 -12.47 0.26
N PRO A 76 0.09 -12.67 0.74
CA PRO A 76 -0.18 -12.74 2.18
C PRO A 76 0.31 -14.04 2.84
N GLY A 77 0.59 -15.10 2.09
CA GLY A 77 1.11 -16.36 2.63
C GLY A 77 2.47 -16.20 3.30
N VAL A 78 2.60 -16.78 4.50
CA VAL A 78 3.87 -16.80 5.23
C VAL A 78 4.78 -17.88 4.66
N THR A 79 5.98 -17.49 4.25
CA THR A 79 7.00 -18.38 3.70
C THR A 79 8.33 -18.21 4.42
N THR A 80 9.17 -19.22 4.39
CA THR A 80 10.55 -19.16 4.97
C THR A 80 11.56 -18.59 3.98
N ARG A 81 11.18 -18.45 2.71
CA ARG A 81 11.99 -17.94 1.61
C ARG A 81 11.17 -16.94 0.82
N GLU A 82 11.85 -16.17 -0.01
CA GLU A 82 11.16 -15.28 -0.95
C GLU A 82 10.20 -16.08 -1.84
N PRO A 83 8.95 -15.63 -2.01
CA PRO A 83 7.98 -16.33 -2.85
C PRO A 83 8.43 -16.39 -4.32
N THR A 84 8.08 -17.47 -5.00
CA THR A 84 8.34 -17.62 -6.45
C THR A 84 7.36 -16.78 -7.26
N PRO A 85 7.69 -16.42 -8.53
CA PRO A 85 6.75 -15.74 -9.43
C PRO A 85 5.40 -16.45 -9.55
N ALA A 86 5.39 -17.78 -9.62
CA ALA A 86 4.17 -18.57 -9.66
C ALA A 86 3.34 -18.45 -8.38
N SER A 87 3.99 -18.39 -7.22
CA SER A 87 3.32 -18.19 -5.93
C SER A 87 2.68 -16.79 -5.83
N TYR A 88 3.36 -15.76 -6.33
CA TYR A 88 2.75 -14.42 -6.43
C TYR A 88 1.51 -14.43 -7.30
N ALA A 89 1.60 -14.97 -8.52
CA ALA A 89 0.48 -15.05 -9.45
C ALA A 89 -0.74 -15.79 -8.86
N ASP A 90 -0.49 -16.85 -8.09
CA ASP A 90 -1.56 -17.60 -7.40
C ASP A 90 -2.23 -16.78 -6.28
N GLN A 91 -1.48 -15.91 -5.61
CA GLN A 91 -1.98 -15.16 -4.45
C GLN A 91 -2.46 -13.73 -4.76
N GLU A 92 -2.13 -13.15 -5.90
CA GLU A 92 -2.61 -11.82 -6.32
C GLU A 92 -4.12 -11.65 -6.23
N ARG A 93 -4.89 -12.71 -6.46
CA ARG A 93 -6.35 -12.73 -6.33
C ARG A 93 -6.86 -12.28 -4.97
N PHE A 94 -6.09 -12.46 -3.90
CA PHE A 94 -6.47 -12.02 -2.56
C PHE A 94 -6.38 -10.49 -2.45
N LEU A 95 -5.29 -9.91 -2.92
CA LEU A 95 -5.15 -8.45 -2.99
C LEU A 95 -6.22 -7.83 -3.91
N ASP A 96 -6.46 -8.42 -5.06
CA ASP A 96 -7.49 -7.95 -6.00
C ASP A 96 -8.88 -7.95 -5.36
N ALA A 97 -9.22 -8.97 -4.58
CA ALA A 97 -10.46 -9.02 -3.83
C ALA A 97 -10.53 -7.95 -2.73
N GLU A 98 -9.45 -7.71 -2.00
CA GLU A 98 -9.36 -6.66 -0.98
C GLU A 98 -9.46 -5.26 -1.59
N LEU A 99 -8.72 -4.99 -2.66
CA LEU A 99 -8.77 -3.69 -3.37
C LEU A 99 -10.20 -3.35 -3.83
N ARG A 100 -10.94 -4.35 -4.32
CA ARG A 100 -12.35 -4.17 -4.70
C ARG A 100 -13.27 -3.98 -3.50
N ALA A 101 -13.05 -4.72 -2.42
CA ALA A 101 -13.88 -4.66 -1.24
C ALA A 101 -13.71 -3.33 -0.48
N ILE A 102 -12.49 -2.89 -0.29
CA ILE A 102 -12.14 -1.63 0.38
C ILE A 102 -12.48 -0.44 -0.52
N ASN A 103 -12.18 -0.57 -1.82
CA ASN A 103 -12.47 0.45 -2.83
C ASN A 103 -11.95 1.85 -2.46
N ALA A 104 -10.73 1.91 -1.94
CA ALA A 104 -10.05 3.15 -1.54
C ALA A 104 -9.81 4.08 -2.73
N HIS A 105 -9.69 5.38 -2.46
CA HIS A 105 -9.39 6.40 -3.49
C HIS A 105 -7.90 6.51 -3.79
N ILE A 106 -7.09 6.28 -2.77
CA ILE A 106 -5.64 6.45 -2.79
C ILE A 106 -4.98 5.10 -2.54
N LEU A 107 -4.16 4.66 -3.48
CA LEU A 107 -3.38 3.43 -3.38
C LEU A 107 -1.91 3.76 -3.14
N LEU A 108 -1.32 3.17 -2.12
CA LEU A 108 0.09 3.33 -1.76
C LEU A 108 0.82 1.99 -1.89
N PRO A 109 1.26 1.63 -3.11
CA PRO A 109 2.09 0.44 -3.30
C PRO A 109 3.48 0.65 -2.70
N VAL A 110 3.90 -0.26 -1.82
CA VAL A 110 5.20 -0.24 -1.14
C VAL A 110 6.16 -1.21 -1.80
N GLY A 111 7.25 -0.71 -2.37
CA GLY A 111 8.24 -1.47 -3.11
C GLY A 111 7.91 -1.65 -4.58
N ASP A 112 8.90 -2.06 -5.35
CA ASP A 112 8.83 -2.10 -6.82
C ASP A 112 7.80 -3.09 -7.34
N ARG A 113 7.66 -4.27 -6.70
CA ARG A 113 6.66 -5.28 -7.09
C ARG A 113 5.23 -4.77 -6.90
N ALA A 114 4.94 -4.14 -5.76
CA ALA A 114 3.63 -3.56 -5.49
C ALA A 114 3.32 -2.41 -6.45
N PHE A 115 4.33 -1.60 -6.76
CA PHE A 115 4.17 -0.51 -7.72
C PHE A 115 3.93 -1.04 -9.14
N ALA A 116 4.66 -2.05 -9.59
CA ALA A 116 4.43 -2.71 -10.88
C ALA A 116 3.00 -3.28 -10.97
N TYR A 117 2.53 -3.92 -9.92
CA TYR A 117 1.15 -4.42 -9.83
C TYR A 117 0.12 -3.27 -9.97
N ALA A 118 0.32 -2.17 -9.25
CA ALA A 118 -0.57 -1.01 -9.33
C ALA A 118 -0.61 -0.41 -10.74
N LEU A 119 0.53 -0.28 -11.40
CA LEU A 119 0.61 0.22 -12.78
C LEU A 119 -0.13 -0.69 -13.75
N GLU A 120 0.06 -1.99 -13.65
CA GLU A 120 -0.54 -2.96 -14.54
C GLU A 120 -2.06 -3.03 -14.42
N HIS A 121 -2.58 -3.07 -13.19
CA HIS A 121 -3.99 -3.34 -12.93
C HIS A 121 -4.84 -2.08 -12.72
N HIS A 122 -4.24 -0.97 -12.32
CA HIS A 122 -4.98 0.22 -11.86
C HIS A 122 -4.67 1.50 -12.62
N THR A 123 -3.75 1.48 -13.58
CA THR A 123 -3.43 2.67 -14.38
C THR A 123 -3.47 2.39 -15.89
N SER A 124 -3.48 3.46 -16.68
CA SER A 124 -3.32 3.41 -18.14
C SER A 124 -1.92 3.83 -18.60
N VAL A 125 -1.01 4.07 -17.65
CA VAL A 125 0.33 4.63 -17.92
C VAL A 125 1.44 3.59 -17.82
N ARG A 126 1.10 2.31 -17.76
CA ARG A 126 2.02 1.18 -17.63
C ARG A 126 3.28 1.28 -18.53
N ASP A 127 3.07 1.60 -19.78
CA ASP A 127 4.17 1.63 -20.77
C ASP A 127 5.03 2.92 -20.71
N LYS A 128 4.64 3.87 -19.86
CA LYS A 128 5.27 5.19 -19.77
C LYS A 128 5.96 5.46 -18.44
N THR A 129 5.76 4.59 -17.46
CA THR A 129 6.27 4.77 -16.10
C THR A 129 7.15 3.60 -15.70
N ASP A 130 8.36 3.89 -15.25
CA ASP A 130 9.26 2.89 -14.70
C ASP A 130 8.70 2.41 -13.34
N PRO A 131 8.51 1.10 -13.13
CA PRO A 131 7.99 0.54 -11.89
C PRO A 131 9.00 0.57 -10.73
N ARG A 132 10.00 1.45 -10.76
CA ARG A 132 10.98 1.62 -9.68
C ARG A 132 10.54 2.71 -8.71
N THR A 133 10.28 2.31 -7.48
CA THR A 133 9.90 3.24 -6.41
C THR A 133 11.02 4.20 -6.03
N SER A 134 12.28 3.85 -6.28
CA SER A 134 13.42 4.74 -6.08
C SER A 134 13.37 6.03 -6.90
N GLU A 135 12.73 5.99 -8.07
CA GLU A 135 12.60 7.14 -8.97
C GLU A 135 11.24 7.84 -8.84
N MET A 136 10.21 7.11 -8.44
CA MET A 136 8.83 7.58 -8.40
C MET A 136 8.29 7.79 -6.98
N HIS A 137 9.11 7.61 -5.96
CA HIS A 137 8.71 7.75 -4.57
C HIS A 137 7.92 9.04 -4.30
N ALA A 138 6.80 8.90 -3.61
CA ALA A 138 5.91 10.01 -3.25
C ALA A 138 5.36 10.84 -4.43
N THR A 139 5.50 10.37 -5.68
CA THR A 139 5.02 11.07 -6.88
C THR A 139 3.65 10.53 -7.27
N PRO A 140 2.58 11.34 -7.20
CA PRO A 140 1.24 10.87 -7.55
C PRO A 140 1.11 10.49 -9.02
N VAL A 141 0.57 9.29 -9.27
CA VAL A 141 0.26 8.77 -10.61
C VAL A 141 -1.24 8.56 -10.72
N ARG A 142 -1.88 9.18 -11.70
CA ARG A 142 -3.32 9.02 -11.91
C ARG A 142 -3.64 7.64 -12.50
N GLY A 143 -4.50 6.91 -11.80
CA GLY A 143 -5.03 5.62 -12.23
C GLY A 143 -6.45 5.74 -12.77
N ARG A 144 -7.08 4.59 -12.97
CA ARG A 144 -8.48 4.47 -13.42
C ARG A 144 -9.42 4.56 -12.20
N GLY A 145 -9.73 5.77 -11.76
CA GLY A 145 -10.55 6.02 -10.57
C GLY A 145 -9.79 5.98 -9.26
N PHE A 146 -8.47 5.89 -9.31
CA PHE A 146 -7.56 5.90 -8.16
C PHE A 146 -6.44 6.92 -8.37
N LEU A 147 -5.85 7.35 -7.28
CA LEU A 147 -4.56 8.00 -7.28
C LEU A 147 -3.54 7.00 -6.70
N VAL A 148 -2.47 6.74 -7.42
CA VAL A 148 -1.40 5.84 -6.99
C VAL A 148 -0.21 6.66 -6.52
N ILE A 149 0.27 6.42 -5.31
CA ILE A 149 1.44 7.05 -4.74
C ILE A 149 2.45 5.97 -4.42
N PRO A 150 3.46 5.75 -5.27
CA PRO A 150 4.48 4.74 -5.03
C PRO A 150 5.32 5.10 -3.81
N VAL A 151 5.61 4.09 -3.01
CA VAL A 151 6.35 4.19 -1.76
C VAL A 151 7.59 3.31 -1.83
N LYS A 152 8.77 3.94 -1.73
CA LYS A 152 10.06 3.25 -1.58
C LYS A 152 10.07 2.39 -0.31
N GLU A 153 10.85 1.31 -0.30
CA GLU A 153 11.02 0.44 0.87
C GLU A 153 11.26 1.26 2.14
N PRO A 154 10.38 1.17 3.15
CA PRO A 154 10.50 2.02 4.33
C PRO A 154 11.79 1.79 5.13
N ALA A 155 12.32 0.56 5.10
CA ALA A 155 13.60 0.25 5.74
C ALA A 155 14.80 0.97 5.11
N GLU A 156 14.65 1.43 3.86
CA GLU A 156 15.69 2.11 3.08
C GLU A 156 15.48 3.64 3.01
N TRP A 157 14.44 4.18 3.63
CA TRP A 157 14.18 5.62 3.57
C TRP A 157 15.33 6.45 4.14
N THR A 158 15.72 7.47 3.41
CA THR A 158 16.42 8.63 3.96
C THR A 158 15.44 9.57 4.66
N SER A 159 15.95 10.59 5.35
CA SER A 159 15.11 11.65 5.91
C SER A 159 14.32 12.39 4.83
N GLU A 160 14.91 12.55 3.65
CA GLU A 160 14.29 13.20 2.48
C GLU A 160 13.16 12.33 1.89
N ASP A 161 13.36 11.01 1.79
CA ASP A 161 12.31 10.08 1.35
C ASP A 161 11.09 10.15 2.27
N ARG A 162 11.33 10.11 3.57
CA ARG A 162 10.27 10.19 4.57
C ARG A 162 9.51 11.52 4.48
N GLU A 163 10.22 12.62 4.39
CA GLU A 163 9.64 13.97 4.28
C GLU A 163 8.84 14.12 2.98
N ALA A 164 9.35 13.65 1.87
CA ALA A 164 8.65 13.71 0.59
C ALA A 164 7.29 13.00 0.65
N LEU A 165 7.24 11.80 1.23
CA LEU A 165 5.98 11.07 1.40
C LEU A 165 5.04 11.78 2.39
N PHE A 166 5.57 12.29 3.50
CA PHE A 166 4.80 13.03 4.50
C PHE A 166 4.13 14.27 3.87
N VAL A 167 4.88 15.08 3.13
CA VAL A 167 4.36 16.28 2.45
C VAL A 167 3.28 15.92 1.44
N THR A 168 3.54 14.93 0.58
CA THR A 168 2.56 14.47 -0.43
C THR A 168 1.25 14.02 0.19
N LEU A 169 1.30 13.18 1.24
CA LEU A 169 0.10 12.68 1.91
C LEU A 169 -0.61 13.78 2.68
N ARG A 170 0.12 14.70 3.29
CA ARG A 170 -0.47 15.83 4.01
C ARG A 170 -1.20 16.79 3.08
N GLU A 171 -0.63 17.06 1.91
CA GLU A 171 -1.29 17.88 0.89
C GLU A 171 -2.59 17.22 0.41
N LEU A 172 -2.58 15.90 0.20
CA LEU A 172 -3.78 15.16 -0.15
C LEU A 172 -4.84 15.23 0.94
N LEU A 173 -4.47 15.04 2.20
CA LEU A 173 -5.40 15.12 3.34
C LEU A 173 -6.00 16.52 3.51
N ASN A 174 -5.27 17.57 3.16
CA ASN A 174 -5.75 18.95 3.22
C ASN A 174 -6.59 19.35 1.99
N GLY A 175 -6.53 18.57 0.91
CA GLY A 175 -7.28 18.77 -0.32
C GLY A 175 -8.53 17.91 -0.41
N ASP A 176 -9.23 18.02 -1.53
CA ASP A 176 -10.39 17.17 -1.84
C ASP A 176 -9.96 15.99 -2.72
N TYR A 177 -9.30 14.99 -2.11
CA TYR A 177 -8.83 13.79 -2.82
C TYR A 177 -9.99 12.86 -3.24
N ARG A 178 -11.18 13.02 -2.68
CA ARG A 178 -12.36 12.22 -3.02
C ARG A 178 -12.92 12.54 -4.40
N GLN A 179 -12.60 13.70 -4.95
CA GLN A 179 -12.98 14.08 -6.32
C GLN A 179 -12.31 13.20 -7.41
N THR A 180 -11.30 12.41 -7.07
CA THR A 180 -10.70 11.46 -8.02
C THR A 180 -11.66 10.34 -8.44
N LYS A 181 -12.73 10.09 -7.68
CA LYS A 181 -13.78 9.10 -7.95
C LYS A 181 -15.01 9.67 -8.65
N GLY A 182 -14.93 10.59 -9.49
CA GLY A 182 -16.19 11.09 -10.04
C GLY A 182 -16.11 12.21 -11.04
N VAL A 183 -15.01 12.36 -11.72
CA VAL A 183 -15.04 13.12 -12.96
C VAL A 183 -15.72 12.23 -14.00
N ALA A 184 -17.05 12.26 -13.99
CA ALA A 184 -17.79 11.93 -15.18
C ALA A 184 -17.16 12.75 -16.30
N THR A 185 -16.57 12.09 -17.27
CA THR A 185 -16.17 12.68 -18.53
C THR A 185 -17.46 13.23 -19.14
N THR A 186 -17.73 14.49 -18.94
CA THR A 186 -18.69 15.21 -19.78
C THR A 186 -18.06 15.21 -21.15
N VAL A 187 -18.50 14.27 -21.98
CA VAL A 187 -18.29 14.33 -23.42
C VAL A 187 -19.13 15.49 -23.91
N GLY A 188 -18.49 16.61 -24.16
CA GLY A 188 -19.06 17.69 -24.94
C GLY A 188 -18.88 17.40 -26.41
#